data_d5d3fef2a83bfbbf216c572734c196ec
#
_entry.id   d5d3fef2a83bfbbf216c572734c196ec
#
_cell.length_a   1.000
_cell.length_b   1.000
_cell.length_c   1.000
_cell.angle_alpha   90.00
_cell.angle_beta   90.00
_cell.angle_gamma   90.00
#
_symmetry.space_group_name_H-M   'P 1'
#
loop_
_entity.id
_entity.type
_entity.pdbx_description
1 polymer ?
#
loop_
_entity_poly.entity_id
_entity_poly.type
_entity_poly.pdbx_seq_one_letter_code
_entity_poly.pdbx_strand_id
1 'polypeptide(L)'
;VQALNNANIPVVAVDRSASGGTVDSFIASDNVTGGKQAADALAQSIGDEGEVLVLQGIAGSSASRDRGKGFTDGIATHPNVRVVGQQTANFDRTEGLNVTTNLLQAHPDVKAIFAENDEMALGAIEALGERAGRDIKVIGFDGTEDGLKAVTDGKMAATIGQQPAKLGAQAV
;
A
#
# COMPACT_ATOMS: atom_id res chain seq x y z
N VAL A 1 21.80 -5.82 12.79
CA VAL A 1 21.28 -6.43 14.03
C VAL A 1 22.36 -7.31 14.66
N GLN A 2 22.91 -8.32 13.97
CA GLN A 2 23.86 -9.29 14.55
C GLN A 2 25.07 -8.64 15.26
N ALA A 3 25.64 -7.57 14.67
CA ALA A 3 26.78 -6.87 15.28
C ALA A 3 26.42 -6.22 16.63
N LEU A 4 25.22 -5.69 16.75
CA LEU A 4 24.69 -5.11 17.99
C LEU A 4 24.44 -6.21 19.03
N ASN A 5 23.85 -7.33 18.62
CA ASN A 5 23.63 -8.46 19.51
C ASN A 5 24.96 -9.03 20.05
N ASN A 6 25.97 -9.13 19.21
CA ASN A 6 27.31 -9.59 19.65
C ASN A 6 27.97 -8.63 20.66
N ALA A 7 27.58 -7.36 20.64
CA ALA A 7 28.04 -6.36 21.59
C ALA A 7 27.07 -6.21 22.81
N ASN A 8 26.07 -7.08 22.94
CA ASN A 8 25.02 -7.03 23.98
C ASN A 8 24.26 -5.69 24.01
N ILE A 9 24.05 -5.08 22.83
CA ILE A 9 23.28 -3.84 22.69
C ILE A 9 21.85 -4.20 22.32
N PRO A 10 20.84 -3.80 23.11
CA PRO A 10 19.42 -4.01 22.77
C PRO A 10 19.03 -3.36 21.44
N VAL A 11 18.16 -4.03 20.68
CA VAL A 11 17.73 -3.59 19.35
C VAL A 11 16.22 -3.41 19.33
N VAL A 12 15.78 -2.20 19.01
CA VAL A 12 14.38 -1.89 18.70
C VAL A 12 14.26 -1.65 17.19
N ALA A 13 13.40 -2.42 16.51
CA ALA A 13 13.06 -2.19 15.12
C ALA A 13 11.75 -1.41 15.02
N VAL A 14 11.71 -0.40 14.15
CA VAL A 14 10.53 0.44 13.95
C VAL A 14 10.13 0.42 12.48
N ASP A 15 8.83 0.35 12.21
CA ASP A 15 8.22 0.36 10.89
C ASP A 15 8.46 -0.93 10.08
N ARG A 16 9.69 -1.37 9.94
CA ARG A 16 10.05 -2.59 9.20
C ARG A 16 10.81 -3.57 10.07
N SER A 17 10.48 -4.85 9.92
CA SER A 17 11.21 -5.90 10.61
C SER A 17 12.62 -6.03 10.05
N ALA A 18 13.57 -6.45 10.89
CA ALA A 18 14.92 -6.79 10.49
C ALA A 18 15.07 -8.32 10.38
N SER A 19 15.91 -8.76 9.46
CA SER A 19 16.34 -10.16 9.34
C SER A 19 17.78 -10.32 9.85
N GLY A 20 18.07 -11.48 10.43
CA GLY A 20 19.41 -11.80 10.91
C GLY A 20 19.75 -11.14 12.26
N GLY A 21 19.58 -11.88 13.34
CA GLY A 21 19.79 -11.47 14.71
C GLY A 21 18.50 -11.33 15.51
N THR A 22 18.64 -10.99 16.80
CA THR A 22 17.54 -10.82 17.73
C THR A 22 17.12 -9.35 17.79
N VAL A 23 15.83 -9.07 17.62
CA VAL A 23 15.20 -7.78 17.86
C VAL A 23 14.44 -7.88 19.18
N ASP A 24 14.77 -7.03 20.17
CA ASP A 24 14.16 -7.05 21.49
C ASP A 24 12.74 -6.50 21.48
N SER A 25 12.46 -5.54 20.60
CA SER A 25 11.12 -4.99 20.38
C SER A 25 10.92 -4.62 18.91
N PHE A 26 9.73 -4.92 18.37
CA PHE A 26 9.32 -4.51 17.03
C PHE A 26 8.03 -3.72 17.10
N ILE A 27 8.06 -2.49 16.60
CA ILE A 27 6.94 -1.55 16.64
C ILE A 27 6.60 -1.14 15.20
N ALA A 28 5.40 -1.49 14.77
CA ALA A 28 4.93 -1.19 13.41
C ALA A 28 3.41 -0.93 13.40
N SER A 29 2.92 -0.37 12.29
CA SER A 29 1.49 -0.35 12.00
C SER A 29 0.95 -1.78 11.84
N ASP A 30 -0.32 -2.01 12.15
CA ASP A 30 -0.99 -3.25 11.80
C ASP A 30 -1.26 -3.29 10.28
N ASN A 31 -0.21 -3.64 9.53
CA ASN A 31 -0.23 -3.65 8.07
C ASN A 31 -1.22 -4.67 7.50
N VAL A 32 -1.48 -5.78 8.21
CA VAL A 32 -2.47 -6.78 7.76
C VAL A 32 -3.89 -6.22 7.87
N THR A 33 -4.23 -5.63 9.02
CA THR A 33 -5.54 -4.97 9.18
C THR A 33 -5.69 -3.80 8.21
N GLY A 34 -4.64 -2.98 8.03
CA GLY A 34 -4.66 -1.88 7.06
C GLY A 34 -4.87 -2.36 5.62
N GLY A 35 -4.24 -3.47 5.23
CA GLY A 35 -4.46 -4.09 3.91
C GLY A 35 -5.90 -4.56 3.71
N LYS A 36 -6.54 -5.14 4.74
CA LYS A 36 -7.97 -5.51 4.69
C LYS A 36 -8.86 -4.27 4.53
N GLN A 37 -8.60 -3.22 5.31
CA GLN A 37 -9.34 -1.95 5.18
C GLN A 37 -9.21 -1.35 3.79
N ALA A 38 -8.02 -1.45 3.17
CA ALA A 38 -7.81 -1.01 1.79
C ALA A 38 -8.64 -1.83 0.79
N ALA A 39 -8.76 -3.16 0.98
CA ALA A 39 -9.59 -4.02 0.15
C ALA A 39 -11.08 -3.66 0.26
N ASP A 40 -11.59 -3.46 1.48
CA ASP A 40 -12.97 -3.06 1.73
C ASP A 40 -13.27 -1.68 1.11
N ALA A 41 -12.38 -0.70 1.31
CA ALA A 41 -12.51 0.64 0.74
C ALA A 41 -12.50 0.61 -0.80
N LEU A 42 -11.62 -0.22 -1.38
CA LEU A 42 -11.54 -0.39 -2.83
C LEU A 42 -12.82 -1.00 -3.36
N ALA A 43 -13.27 -2.14 -2.83
CA ALA A 43 -14.47 -2.82 -3.27
C ALA A 43 -15.71 -1.92 -3.19
N GLN A 44 -15.91 -1.23 -2.06
CA GLN A 44 -16.99 -0.25 -1.88
C GLN A 44 -16.94 0.87 -2.91
N SER A 45 -15.73 1.37 -3.23
CA SER A 45 -15.56 2.50 -4.16
C SER A 45 -16.00 2.18 -5.61
N ILE A 46 -16.04 0.89 -5.97
CA ILE A 46 -16.43 0.40 -7.30
C ILE A 46 -17.76 -0.38 -7.29
N GLY A 47 -18.50 -0.38 -6.18
CA GLY A 47 -19.78 -1.06 -6.05
C GLY A 47 -19.67 -2.59 -5.96
N ASP A 48 -18.59 -3.10 -5.37
CA ASP A 48 -18.31 -4.52 -5.13
C ASP A 48 -18.21 -5.38 -6.40
N GLU A 49 -17.90 -4.79 -7.55
CA GLU A 49 -17.77 -5.51 -8.81
C GLU A 49 -16.71 -4.87 -9.72
N GLY A 50 -15.82 -5.68 -10.27
CA GLY A 50 -14.88 -5.24 -11.31
C GLY A 50 -13.48 -5.85 -11.20
N GLU A 51 -12.65 -5.47 -12.15
CA GLU A 51 -11.24 -5.83 -12.22
C GLU A 51 -10.38 -4.74 -11.58
N VAL A 52 -9.34 -5.16 -10.84
CA VAL A 52 -8.48 -4.23 -10.10
C VAL A 52 -7.00 -4.60 -10.25
N LEU A 53 -6.15 -3.60 -10.07
CA LEU A 53 -4.69 -3.75 -10.07
C LEU A 53 -4.12 -3.54 -8.68
N VAL A 54 -2.93 -4.10 -8.43
CA VAL A 54 -2.18 -3.91 -7.19
C VAL A 54 -0.74 -3.47 -7.52
N LEU A 55 -0.35 -2.33 -6.97
CA LEU A 55 1.02 -1.85 -6.96
C LEU A 55 1.68 -2.25 -5.64
N GLN A 56 2.63 -3.16 -5.72
CA GLN A 56 3.31 -3.71 -4.55
C GLN A 56 4.55 -2.87 -4.20
N GLY A 57 4.86 -2.80 -2.92
CA GLY A 57 6.07 -2.15 -2.42
C GLY A 57 7.34 -2.96 -2.67
N ILE A 58 8.38 -2.68 -1.87
CA ILE A 58 9.68 -3.34 -1.98
C ILE A 58 9.53 -4.83 -1.65
N ALA A 59 9.93 -5.67 -2.59
CA ALA A 59 9.90 -7.12 -2.43
C ALA A 59 10.70 -7.56 -1.19
N GLY A 60 10.09 -8.40 -0.34
CA GLY A 60 10.71 -8.90 0.88
C GLY A 60 10.60 -7.97 2.10
N SER A 61 10.13 -6.74 1.96
CA SER A 61 9.85 -5.89 3.13
C SER A 61 8.63 -6.41 3.90
N SER A 62 8.68 -6.30 5.24
CA SER A 62 7.55 -6.72 6.09
C SER A 62 6.29 -5.91 5.80
N ALA A 63 6.42 -4.60 5.57
CA ALA A 63 5.30 -3.73 5.28
C ALA A 63 4.56 -4.17 3.99
N SER A 64 5.28 -4.36 2.87
CA SER A 64 4.66 -4.80 1.61
C SER A 64 4.03 -6.17 1.74
N ARG A 65 4.75 -7.15 2.31
CA ARG A 65 4.21 -8.50 2.53
C ARG A 65 2.91 -8.48 3.32
N ASP A 66 2.87 -7.71 4.42
CA ASP A 66 1.74 -7.73 5.35
C ASP A 66 0.56 -6.89 4.82
N ARG A 67 0.79 -5.76 4.11
CA ARG A 67 -0.24 -5.02 3.37
C ARG A 67 -0.84 -5.86 2.26
N GLY A 68 0.00 -6.49 1.44
CA GLY A 68 -0.43 -7.38 0.35
C GLY A 68 -1.21 -8.59 0.85
N LYS A 69 -0.75 -9.21 1.98
CA LYS A 69 -1.50 -10.30 2.62
C LYS A 69 -2.88 -9.83 3.09
N GLY A 70 -2.94 -8.71 3.80
CA GLY A 70 -4.21 -8.15 4.28
C GLY A 70 -5.16 -7.82 3.14
N PHE A 71 -4.65 -7.20 2.06
CA PHE A 71 -5.44 -6.90 0.87
C PHE A 71 -5.98 -8.17 0.21
N THR A 72 -5.15 -9.20 0.04
CA THR A 72 -5.56 -10.49 -0.55
C THR A 72 -6.64 -11.17 0.29
N ASP A 73 -6.45 -11.21 1.62
CA ASP A 73 -7.44 -11.79 2.54
C ASP A 73 -8.76 -11.01 2.52
N GLY A 74 -8.67 -9.66 2.45
CA GLY A 74 -9.84 -8.79 2.39
C GLY A 74 -10.60 -8.93 1.08
N ILE A 75 -9.91 -8.84 -0.07
CA ILE A 75 -10.57 -8.91 -1.38
C ILE A 75 -11.26 -10.25 -1.63
N ALA A 76 -10.79 -11.33 -1.00
CA ALA A 76 -11.42 -12.64 -1.07
C ALA A 76 -12.86 -12.66 -0.50
N THR A 77 -13.24 -11.67 0.31
CA THR A 77 -14.61 -11.51 0.81
C THR A 77 -15.54 -10.77 -0.16
N HIS A 78 -14.99 -10.24 -1.26
CA HIS A 78 -15.69 -9.52 -2.34
C HIS A 78 -15.66 -10.35 -3.64
N PRO A 79 -16.51 -11.37 -3.82
CA PRO A 79 -16.35 -12.42 -4.84
C PRO A 79 -16.46 -11.90 -6.29
N ASN A 80 -17.02 -10.72 -6.51
CA ASN A 80 -17.12 -10.11 -7.84
C ASN A 80 -15.98 -9.13 -8.15
N VAL A 81 -15.06 -8.92 -7.20
CA VAL A 81 -13.86 -8.09 -7.41
C VAL A 81 -12.67 -9.00 -7.70
N ARG A 82 -11.98 -8.79 -8.81
CA ARG A 82 -10.87 -9.64 -9.26
C ARG A 82 -9.59 -8.87 -9.43
N VAL A 83 -8.52 -9.30 -8.77
CA VAL A 83 -7.17 -8.81 -9.06
C VAL A 83 -6.69 -9.43 -10.37
N VAL A 84 -6.53 -8.61 -11.41
CA VAL A 84 -6.12 -9.06 -12.76
C VAL A 84 -4.67 -8.75 -13.08
N GLY A 85 -4.02 -7.90 -12.30
CA GLY A 85 -2.61 -7.57 -12.44
C GLY A 85 -2.02 -7.07 -11.14
N GLN A 86 -0.79 -7.50 -10.87
CA GLN A 86 -0.02 -7.00 -9.73
C GLN A 86 1.46 -6.93 -10.09
N GLN A 87 2.12 -5.86 -9.67
CA GLN A 87 3.53 -5.67 -9.93
C GLN A 87 4.16 -4.77 -8.86
N THR A 88 5.44 -5.05 -8.54
CA THR A 88 6.19 -4.18 -7.64
C THR A 88 6.49 -2.83 -8.30
N ALA A 89 6.33 -1.76 -7.53
CA ALA A 89 6.73 -0.40 -7.86
C ALA A 89 7.54 0.21 -6.70
N ASN A 90 8.13 -0.64 -5.83
CA ASN A 90 9.18 -0.37 -4.86
C ASN A 90 8.93 0.80 -3.89
N PHE A 91 7.66 1.15 -3.61
CA PHE A 91 7.28 2.34 -2.84
C PHE A 91 7.72 3.67 -3.49
N ASP A 92 7.97 3.69 -4.79
CA ASP A 92 8.47 4.84 -5.54
C ASP A 92 7.40 5.42 -6.48
N ARG A 93 7.29 6.76 -6.54
CA ARG A 93 6.27 7.46 -7.33
C ARG A 93 6.49 7.28 -8.83
N THR A 94 7.73 7.36 -9.30
CA THR A 94 8.06 7.21 -10.73
C THR A 94 7.83 5.78 -11.18
N GLU A 95 8.21 4.79 -10.36
CA GLU A 95 7.91 3.40 -10.65
C GLU A 95 6.40 3.14 -10.61
N GLY A 96 5.66 3.74 -9.68
CA GLY A 96 4.19 3.71 -9.64
C GLY A 96 3.56 4.18 -10.94
N LEU A 97 4.03 5.30 -11.49
CA LEU A 97 3.61 5.81 -12.79
C LEU A 97 3.90 4.81 -13.91
N ASN A 98 5.15 4.34 -14.01
CA ASN A 98 5.59 3.45 -15.08
C ASN A 98 4.87 2.11 -15.07
N VAL A 99 4.78 1.49 -13.89
CA VAL A 99 4.09 0.20 -13.70
C VAL A 99 2.60 0.33 -14.01
N THR A 100 1.95 1.40 -13.54
CA THR A 100 0.53 1.65 -13.85
C THR A 100 0.32 1.80 -15.35
N THR A 101 1.15 2.58 -16.03
CA THR A 101 1.07 2.76 -17.48
C THR A 101 1.14 1.42 -18.22
N ASN A 102 2.06 0.53 -17.81
CA ASN A 102 2.22 -0.79 -18.42
C ASN A 102 1.03 -1.72 -18.14
N LEU A 103 0.56 -1.75 -16.87
CA LEU A 103 -0.56 -2.59 -16.49
C LEU A 103 -1.88 -2.17 -17.16
N LEU A 104 -2.09 -0.86 -17.37
CA LEU A 104 -3.26 -0.35 -18.07
C LEU A 104 -3.28 -0.72 -19.57
N GLN A 105 -2.12 -0.94 -20.20
CA GLN A 105 -2.08 -1.45 -21.57
C GLN A 105 -2.58 -2.90 -21.66
N ALA A 106 -2.27 -3.70 -20.66
CA ALA A 106 -2.70 -5.10 -20.58
C ALA A 106 -4.16 -5.24 -20.05
N HIS A 107 -4.59 -4.31 -19.22
CA HIS A 107 -5.88 -4.35 -18.52
C HIS A 107 -6.60 -2.99 -18.61
N PRO A 108 -7.11 -2.60 -19.80
CA PRO A 108 -7.67 -1.26 -20.02
C PRO A 108 -8.99 -0.99 -19.28
N ASP A 109 -9.72 -2.05 -18.89
CA ASP A 109 -11.08 -1.98 -18.33
C ASP A 109 -11.14 -2.03 -16.80
N VAL A 110 -9.97 -1.97 -16.12
CA VAL A 110 -9.93 -2.01 -14.65
C VAL A 110 -10.71 -0.85 -14.03
N LYS A 111 -11.29 -1.10 -12.87
CA LYS A 111 -12.12 -0.14 -12.13
C LYS A 111 -11.37 0.52 -10.98
N ALA A 112 -10.35 -0.15 -10.44
CA ALA A 112 -9.58 0.43 -9.34
C ALA A 112 -8.13 -0.07 -9.30
N ILE A 113 -7.31 0.68 -8.56
CA ILE A 113 -5.92 0.37 -8.26
C ILE A 113 -5.71 0.50 -6.75
N PHE A 114 -5.21 -0.55 -6.11
CA PHE A 114 -4.62 -0.45 -4.79
C PHE A 114 -3.11 -0.27 -4.90
N ALA A 115 -2.58 0.74 -4.25
CA ALA A 115 -1.15 0.94 -4.08
C ALA A 115 -0.77 0.78 -2.61
N GLU A 116 0.23 -0.04 -2.31
CA GLU A 116 0.65 -0.32 -0.94
C GLU A 116 1.29 0.90 -0.23
N ASN A 117 1.44 2.05 -0.92
CA ASN A 117 1.72 3.34 -0.30
C ASN A 117 1.23 4.52 -1.17
N ASP A 118 1.20 5.71 -0.58
CA ASP A 118 0.72 6.93 -1.26
C ASP A 118 1.64 7.38 -2.40
N GLU A 119 2.95 7.18 -2.29
CA GLU A 119 3.88 7.56 -3.36
C GLU A 119 3.54 6.81 -4.66
N MET A 120 3.35 5.49 -4.60
CA MET A 120 2.93 4.72 -5.76
C MET A 120 1.51 5.10 -6.21
N ALA A 121 0.59 5.39 -5.27
CA ALA A 121 -0.76 5.85 -5.59
C ALA A 121 -0.75 7.19 -6.37
N LEU A 122 0.10 8.13 -5.97
CA LEU A 122 0.27 9.40 -6.66
C LEU A 122 0.87 9.20 -8.07
N GLY A 123 1.82 8.28 -8.21
CA GLY A 123 2.32 7.87 -9.53
C GLY A 123 1.23 7.26 -10.41
N ALA A 124 0.36 6.42 -9.83
CA ALA A 124 -0.78 5.87 -10.55
C ALA A 124 -1.77 6.97 -11.00
N ILE A 125 -2.05 7.95 -10.14
CA ILE A 125 -2.89 9.11 -10.46
C ILE A 125 -2.31 9.89 -11.65
N GLU A 126 -1.00 10.08 -11.69
CA GLU A 126 -0.33 10.74 -12.80
C GLU A 126 -0.48 9.95 -14.11
N ALA A 127 -0.31 8.63 -14.08
CA ALA A 127 -0.51 7.75 -15.23
C ALA A 127 -1.96 7.77 -15.75
N LEU A 128 -2.94 7.88 -14.84
CA LEU A 128 -4.36 7.92 -15.16
C LEU A 128 -4.82 9.28 -15.72
N GLY A 129 -4.17 10.38 -15.34
CA GLY A 129 -4.57 11.72 -15.70
C GLY A 129 -6.03 12.02 -15.27
N GLU A 130 -6.86 12.44 -16.22
CA GLU A 130 -8.29 12.78 -15.97
C GLU A 130 -9.17 11.57 -15.59
N ARG A 131 -8.70 10.35 -15.78
CA ARG A 131 -9.41 9.12 -15.39
C ARG A 131 -9.34 8.87 -13.87
N ALA A 132 -8.33 9.43 -13.19
CA ALA A 132 -8.13 9.23 -11.77
C ALA A 132 -9.32 9.76 -10.94
N GLY A 133 -9.86 8.92 -10.08
CA GLY A 133 -11.01 9.22 -9.23
C GLY A 133 -12.37 9.24 -9.94
N ARG A 134 -12.39 9.37 -11.26
CA ARG A 134 -13.62 9.34 -12.09
C ARG A 134 -13.90 7.92 -12.58
N ASP A 135 -13.10 7.47 -13.51
CA ASP A 135 -13.28 6.19 -14.21
C ASP A 135 -12.58 5.05 -13.46
N ILE A 136 -11.43 5.34 -12.85
CA ILE A 136 -10.61 4.39 -12.08
C ILE A 136 -10.36 4.96 -10.69
N LYS A 137 -10.78 4.20 -9.68
CA LYS A 137 -10.58 4.55 -8.27
C LYS A 137 -9.16 4.18 -7.84
N VAL A 138 -8.56 5.00 -6.98
CA VAL A 138 -7.23 4.74 -6.43
C VAL A 138 -7.32 4.70 -4.91
N ILE A 139 -6.75 3.66 -4.31
CA ILE A 139 -6.60 3.53 -2.87
C ILE A 139 -5.11 3.52 -2.53
N GLY A 140 -4.70 4.39 -1.64
CA GLY A 140 -3.33 4.49 -1.12
C GLY A 140 -3.18 3.92 0.28
N PHE A 141 -2.00 4.10 0.82
CA PHE A 141 -1.64 3.75 2.18
C PHE A 141 -0.57 4.73 2.66
N ASP A 142 -0.59 5.15 3.89
CA ASP A 142 0.28 5.98 4.72
C ASP A 142 -0.45 7.19 5.29
N GLY A 143 -1.37 7.83 4.53
CA GLY A 143 -2.02 9.08 4.93
C GLY A 143 -1.07 10.27 4.87
N THR A 144 -0.21 10.32 3.85
CA THR A 144 0.70 11.45 3.62
C THR A 144 -0.05 12.73 3.29
N GLU A 145 0.60 13.88 3.43
CA GLU A 145 -0.02 15.17 3.11
C GLU A 145 -0.48 15.21 1.64
N ASP A 146 0.37 14.74 0.70
CA ASP A 146 0.03 14.65 -0.72
C ASP A 146 -1.10 13.64 -0.98
N GLY A 147 -1.11 12.50 -0.27
CA GLY A 147 -2.16 11.49 -0.35
C GLY A 147 -3.51 12.04 0.13
N LEU A 148 -3.54 12.71 1.28
CA LEU A 148 -4.74 13.37 1.81
C LEU A 148 -5.24 14.48 0.89
N LYS A 149 -4.31 15.23 0.28
CA LYS A 149 -4.67 16.22 -0.72
C LYS A 149 -5.30 15.57 -1.95
N ALA A 150 -4.76 14.47 -2.44
CA ALA A 150 -5.33 13.73 -3.58
C ALA A 150 -6.74 13.19 -3.27
N VAL A 151 -7.00 12.79 -2.03
CA VAL A 151 -8.37 12.42 -1.57
C VAL A 151 -9.29 13.65 -1.61
N THR A 152 -8.84 14.77 -1.08
CA THR A 152 -9.65 16.01 -1.08
C THR A 152 -9.94 16.51 -2.49
N ASP A 153 -9.00 16.37 -3.41
CA ASP A 153 -9.14 16.74 -4.82
C ASP A 153 -10.00 15.73 -5.62
N GLY A 154 -10.44 14.63 -4.99
CA GLY A 154 -11.26 13.59 -5.61
C GLY A 154 -10.51 12.67 -6.59
N LYS A 155 -9.17 12.72 -6.62
CA LYS A 155 -8.30 11.89 -7.46
C LYS A 155 -7.95 10.54 -6.84
N MET A 156 -7.98 10.46 -5.52
CA MET A 156 -7.84 9.25 -4.71
C MET A 156 -9.12 9.01 -3.92
N ALA A 157 -9.60 7.79 -3.87
CA ALA A 157 -10.84 7.47 -3.15
C ALA A 157 -10.60 7.37 -1.63
N ALA A 158 -9.46 6.83 -1.22
CA ALA A 158 -9.05 6.75 0.18
C ALA A 158 -7.54 6.49 0.30
N THR A 159 -6.98 6.80 1.46
CA THR A 159 -5.67 6.32 1.92
C THR A 159 -5.79 5.77 3.34
N ILE A 160 -5.09 4.69 3.63
CA ILE A 160 -5.05 4.07 4.96
C ILE A 160 -3.97 4.78 5.78
N GLY A 161 -4.40 5.56 6.78
CA GLY A 161 -3.48 6.39 7.57
C GLY A 161 -2.62 5.59 8.53
N GLN A 162 -1.33 5.87 8.57
CA GLN A 162 -0.41 5.43 9.62
C GLN A 162 -0.27 6.50 10.72
N GLN A 163 0.33 6.12 11.86
CA GLN A 163 0.57 7.01 12.99
C GLN A 163 2.08 7.08 13.32
N PRO A 164 2.93 7.64 12.45
CA PRO A 164 4.38 7.60 12.60
C PRO A 164 4.88 8.24 13.90
N ALA A 165 4.25 9.32 14.36
CA ALA A 165 4.59 9.95 15.62
C ALA A 165 4.36 9.01 16.83
N LYS A 166 3.28 8.20 16.79
CA LYS A 166 2.99 7.21 17.84
C LYS A 166 3.97 6.04 17.78
N LEU A 167 4.34 5.57 16.59
CA LEU A 167 5.34 4.52 16.42
C LEU A 167 6.68 4.96 16.99
N GLY A 168 7.14 6.18 16.66
CA GLY A 168 8.36 6.76 17.21
C GLY A 168 8.32 6.92 18.72
N ALA A 169 7.22 7.42 19.29
CA ALA A 169 7.08 7.57 20.73
C ALA A 169 7.08 6.25 21.53
N GLN A 170 6.66 5.17 20.91
CA GLN A 170 6.69 3.83 21.53
C GLN A 170 8.06 3.14 21.44
N ALA A 171 8.96 3.65 20.61
CA ALA A 171 10.28 3.07 20.36
C ALA A 171 11.37 3.61 21.31
N VAL A 172 11.05 4.57 22.18
CA VAL A 172 12.03 5.25 23.07
C VAL A 172 11.90 4.79 24.51
#